data_b85d89c13a4b690404596ddb4dcd3197
#
_entry.id   b85d89c13a4b690404596ddb4dcd3197
#
_cell.length_a   1.000
_cell.length_b   1.000
_cell.length_c   1.000
_cell.angle_alpha   90.00
_cell.angle_beta   90.00
_cell.angle_gamma   90.00
#
_symmetry.space_group_name_H-M   'P 1'
#
loop_
_entity.id
_entity.type
_entity.pdbx_description
1 polymer ?
#
loop_
_entity_poly.entity_id
_entity_poly.type
_entity_poly.pdbx_seq_one_letter_code
_entity_poly.pdbx_strand_id
1 'polypeptide(L)'
;LQTDLGDTSLFEAIKGGRDAGGRYNVKEKELLRRTIRQLPNIQIRGARGLDFSQCYPMPEMDVDSVLFDLNYFKYCFLKATGLDFHELKLEAAFRLFAKDLVNDSDDDSHSETVLSFLYRDFQARNVMLDAEGNPYFIDFQGGRKGPYYYDLASFLWQASARYPEKLRKELIAEYYDALKHYTEVPSEKHFNERLSLFVLFRTLQVLGAYGFRGYFERKEHFLDSIPPAIDNLRSLLANSDQFPYPYLVEVLRG
;
A
#
# COMPACT_ATOMS: atom_id res chain seq x y z
N LEU A 1 23.76 -12.45 -14.40
CA LEU A 1 23.99 -13.29 -13.22
C LEU A 1 23.23 -12.66 -12.06
N GLN A 2 22.38 -13.46 -11.41
CA GLN A 2 21.67 -13.07 -10.19
C GLN A 2 22.27 -13.88 -9.02
N THR A 3 22.32 -13.27 -7.84
CA THR A 3 22.67 -13.98 -6.61
C THR A 3 21.54 -14.94 -6.26
N ASP A 4 21.87 -16.19 -5.94
CA ASP A 4 20.90 -17.12 -5.37
C ASP A 4 20.61 -16.70 -3.93
N LEU A 5 19.34 -16.36 -3.66
CA LEU A 5 18.86 -15.91 -2.35
C LEU A 5 18.21 -17.06 -1.54
N GLY A 6 18.26 -18.30 -2.06
CA GLY A 6 17.60 -19.45 -1.47
C GLY A 6 16.06 -19.39 -1.65
N ASP A 7 15.35 -20.22 -0.88
CA ASP A 7 13.91 -20.46 -1.07
C ASP A 7 13.03 -19.86 0.04
N THR A 8 13.62 -19.19 1.04
CA THR A 8 12.87 -18.70 2.19
C THR A 8 12.41 -17.25 1.98
N SER A 9 11.11 -17.08 1.68
CA SER A 9 10.51 -15.74 1.69
C SER A 9 10.10 -15.32 3.10
N LEU A 10 10.02 -14.01 3.33
CA LEU A 10 9.43 -13.46 4.57
C LEU A 10 8.01 -14.00 4.79
N PHE A 11 7.24 -14.15 3.70
CA PHE A 11 5.88 -14.69 3.76
C PHE A 11 5.84 -16.09 4.38
N GLU A 12 6.76 -16.98 4.01
CA GLU A 12 6.86 -18.31 4.63
C GLU A 12 7.43 -18.24 6.04
N ALA A 13 8.43 -17.39 6.29
CA ALA A 13 9.05 -17.26 7.59
C ALA A 13 8.10 -16.76 8.71
N ILE A 14 7.05 -16.00 8.32
CA ILE A 14 6.02 -15.49 9.25
C ILE A 14 4.69 -16.26 9.16
N LYS A 15 4.70 -17.48 8.61
CA LYS A 15 3.50 -18.29 8.41
C LYS A 15 2.81 -18.60 9.73
N GLY A 16 3.57 -18.89 10.79
CA GLY A 16 3.03 -19.22 12.11
C GLY A 16 2.09 -18.15 12.65
N GLY A 17 2.49 -16.89 12.60
CA GLY A 17 1.67 -15.77 13.03
C GLY A 17 0.40 -15.57 12.19
N ARG A 18 0.49 -15.77 10.86
CA ARG A 18 -0.69 -15.73 9.97
C ARG A 18 -1.69 -16.84 10.29
N ASP A 19 -1.22 -18.07 10.38
CA ASP A 19 -2.05 -19.24 10.65
C ASP A 19 -2.68 -19.17 12.06
N ALA A 20 -1.99 -18.49 12.99
CA ALA A 20 -2.50 -18.19 14.33
C ALA A 20 -3.43 -16.96 14.39
N GLY A 21 -3.94 -16.48 13.23
CA GLY A 21 -4.88 -15.35 13.17
C GLY A 21 -4.26 -14.01 13.56
N GLY A 22 -2.99 -13.78 13.22
CA GLY A 22 -2.27 -12.54 13.49
C GLY A 22 -1.47 -12.53 14.81
N ARG A 23 -1.35 -13.66 15.48
CA ARG A 23 -0.52 -13.79 16.71
C ARG A 23 0.93 -14.08 16.39
N TYR A 24 1.63 -13.06 15.89
CA TYR A 24 3.04 -13.12 15.54
C TYR A 24 3.93 -13.23 16.78
N ASN A 25 4.88 -14.18 16.76
CA ASN A 25 5.87 -14.34 17.81
C ASN A 25 7.01 -13.29 17.72
N VAL A 26 7.92 -13.28 18.68
CA VAL A 26 9.02 -12.30 18.76
C VAL A 26 9.93 -12.36 17.53
N LYS A 27 10.28 -13.58 17.07
CA LYS A 27 11.15 -13.78 15.91
C LYS A 27 10.49 -13.27 14.62
N GLU A 28 9.23 -13.60 14.41
CA GLU A 28 8.46 -13.13 13.24
C GLU A 28 8.32 -11.61 13.23
N LYS A 29 8.05 -11.00 14.39
CA LYS A 29 8.00 -9.53 14.51
C LYS A 29 9.35 -8.88 14.22
N GLU A 30 10.46 -9.49 14.64
CA GLU A 30 11.78 -8.96 14.35
C GLU A 30 12.12 -9.02 12.85
N LEU A 31 11.73 -10.09 12.15
CA LEU A 31 11.87 -10.15 10.69
C LEU A 31 11.07 -9.06 9.98
N LEU A 32 9.85 -8.80 10.44
CA LEU A 32 9.02 -7.70 9.91
C LEU A 32 9.65 -6.32 10.17
N ARG A 33 10.21 -6.09 11.38
CA ARG A 33 10.91 -4.83 11.71
C ARG A 33 12.16 -4.64 10.85
N ARG A 34 13.00 -5.67 10.69
CA ARG A 34 14.17 -5.60 9.81
C ARG A 34 13.78 -5.24 8.38
N THR A 35 12.72 -5.85 7.87
CA THR A 35 12.21 -5.59 6.52
C THR A 35 11.74 -4.15 6.38
N ILE A 36 10.91 -3.67 7.29
CA ILE A 36 10.31 -2.34 7.17
C ILE A 36 11.33 -1.21 7.34
N ARG A 37 12.37 -1.41 8.15
CA ARG A 37 13.47 -0.45 8.31
C ARG A 37 14.32 -0.28 7.05
N GLN A 38 14.33 -1.27 6.14
CA GLN A 38 15.07 -1.19 4.87
C GLN A 38 14.29 -0.46 3.78
N LEU A 39 12.96 -0.36 3.91
CA LEU A 39 12.12 0.24 2.89
C LEU A 39 12.52 1.69 2.55
N PRO A 40 12.77 2.60 3.53
CA PRO A 40 13.21 3.96 3.22
C PRO A 40 14.54 4.02 2.46
N ASN A 41 15.47 3.09 2.72
CA ASN A 41 16.71 2.99 1.97
C ASN A 41 16.45 2.74 0.47
N ILE A 42 15.55 1.82 0.17
CA ILE A 42 15.15 1.50 -1.21
C ILE A 42 14.45 2.72 -1.84
N GLN A 43 13.51 3.32 -1.14
CA GLN A 43 12.65 4.38 -1.67
C GLN A 43 13.42 5.69 -1.90
N ILE A 44 14.24 6.11 -0.94
CA ILE A 44 14.89 7.43 -1.00
C ILE A 44 16.29 7.32 -1.62
N ARG A 45 17.10 6.39 -1.10
CA ARG A 45 18.47 6.24 -1.61
C ARG A 45 18.49 5.55 -2.99
N GLY A 46 17.62 4.55 -3.20
CA GLY A 46 17.48 3.87 -4.47
C GLY A 46 16.95 4.76 -5.60
N ALA A 47 16.24 5.85 -5.28
CA ALA A 47 15.79 6.84 -6.26
C ALA A 47 16.93 7.73 -6.81
N ARG A 48 18.05 7.83 -6.07
CA ARG A 48 19.16 8.74 -6.44
C ARG A 48 19.84 8.25 -7.72
N GLY A 49 19.81 9.09 -8.75
CA GLY A 49 20.43 8.79 -10.05
C GLY A 49 19.65 7.81 -10.93
N LEU A 50 18.45 7.37 -10.50
CA LEU A 50 17.58 6.57 -11.33
C LEU A 50 16.91 7.44 -12.40
N ASP A 51 17.00 7.03 -13.67
CA ASP A 51 16.25 7.62 -14.76
C ASP A 51 14.82 7.04 -14.79
N PHE A 52 13.89 7.73 -14.15
CA PHE A 52 12.50 7.29 -14.08
C PHE A 52 11.79 7.25 -15.45
N SER A 53 12.32 7.93 -16.48
CA SER A 53 11.75 7.84 -17.83
C SER A 53 11.84 6.43 -18.42
N GLN A 54 12.72 5.59 -17.90
CA GLN A 54 12.91 4.19 -18.29
C GLN A 54 11.97 3.22 -17.53
N CYS A 55 11.22 3.71 -16.54
CA CYS A 55 10.31 2.84 -15.79
C CYS A 55 9.10 2.42 -16.64
N TYR A 56 8.78 1.14 -16.60
CA TYR A 56 7.66 0.56 -17.35
C TYR A 56 6.56 0.10 -16.38
N PRO A 57 5.28 0.25 -16.72
CA PRO A 57 4.70 0.82 -17.95
C PRO A 57 4.60 2.35 -17.97
N MET A 58 4.96 3.04 -16.89
CA MET A 58 4.91 4.49 -16.78
C MET A 58 5.99 4.98 -15.81
N PRO A 59 6.49 6.22 -15.99
CA PRO A 59 7.58 6.78 -15.21
C PRO A 59 7.21 7.14 -13.77
N GLU A 60 5.95 7.52 -13.53
CA GLU A 60 5.53 8.00 -12.22
C GLU A 60 4.07 7.64 -11.90
N MET A 61 3.71 7.75 -10.62
CA MET A 61 2.34 7.69 -10.14
C MET A 61 1.76 9.11 -10.23
N ASP A 62 0.88 9.32 -11.19
CA ASP A 62 0.18 10.58 -11.46
C ASP A 62 -1.32 10.46 -11.22
N VAL A 63 -2.04 11.57 -11.38
CA VAL A 63 -3.50 11.64 -11.21
C VAL A 63 -4.22 10.65 -12.13
N ASP A 64 -3.76 10.50 -13.38
CA ASP A 64 -4.41 9.63 -14.35
C ASP A 64 -4.22 8.15 -14.01
N SER A 65 -3.04 7.77 -13.50
CA SER A 65 -2.78 6.41 -13.03
C SER A 65 -3.60 6.05 -11.79
N VAL A 66 -3.79 6.99 -10.87
CA VAL A 66 -4.67 6.82 -9.70
C VAL A 66 -6.11 6.68 -10.14
N LEU A 67 -6.58 7.53 -11.05
CA LEU A 67 -7.94 7.44 -11.60
C LEU A 67 -8.18 6.14 -12.34
N PHE A 68 -7.19 5.62 -13.06
CA PHE A 68 -7.28 4.31 -13.71
C PHE A 68 -7.56 3.21 -12.68
N ASP A 69 -6.82 3.17 -11.58
CA ASP A 69 -7.00 2.16 -10.53
C ASP A 69 -8.35 2.33 -9.79
N LEU A 70 -8.78 3.58 -9.52
CA LEU A 70 -10.08 3.85 -8.90
C LEU A 70 -11.25 3.47 -9.83
N ASN A 71 -11.13 3.71 -11.12
CA ASN A 71 -12.12 3.26 -12.10
C ASN A 71 -12.11 1.73 -12.27
N TYR A 72 -10.93 1.10 -12.15
CA TYR A 72 -10.83 -0.35 -12.12
C TYR A 72 -11.60 -0.94 -10.93
N PHE A 73 -11.44 -0.34 -9.72
CA PHE A 73 -12.26 -0.66 -8.55
C PHE A 73 -13.75 -0.48 -8.83
N LYS A 74 -14.16 0.68 -9.37
CA LYS A 74 -15.56 0.98 -9.67
C LYS A 74 -16.19 -0.07 -10.57
N TYR A 75 -15.54 -0.42 -11.69
CA TYR A 75 -16.12 -1.31 -12.69
C TYR A 75 -15.97 -2.79 -12.34
N CYS A 76 -14.86 -3.20 -11.76
CA CYS A 76 -14.60 -4.62 -11.50
C CYS A 76 -15.10 -5.10 -10.13
N PHE A 77 -15.31 -4.19 -9.18
CA PHE A 77 -15.79 -4.55 -7.85
C PHE A 77 -17.11 -3.85 -7.50
N LEU A 78 -17.14 -2.52 -7.42
CA LEU A 78 -18.27 -1.79 -6.88
C LEU A 78 -19.57 -2.06 -7.69
N LYS A 79 -19.54 -2.00 -9.01
CA LYS A 79 -20.69 -2.34 -9.85
C LYS A 79 -21.13 -3.80 -9.73
N ALA A 80 -20.19 -4.70 -9.47
CA ALA A 80 -20.51 -6.12 -9.30
C ALA A 80 -21.26 -6.42 -7.98
N THR A 81 -21.17 -5.52 -6.98
CA THR A 81 -21.95 -5.66 -5.73
C THR A 81 -23.42 -5.32 -5.89
N GLY A 82 -23.81 -4.66 -6.97
CA GLY A 82 -25.19 -4.19 -7.21
C GLY A 82 -25.54 -2.92 -6.43
N LEU A 83 -24.57 -2.26 -5.79
CA LEU A 83 -24.80 -1.01 -5.07
C LEU A 83 -25.12 0.12 -6.03
N ASP A 84 -26.18 0.88 -5.74
CA ASP A 84 -26.54 2.07 -6.50
C ASP A 84 -25.71 3.27 -6.06
N PHE A 85 -25.17 4.01 -7.02
CA PHE A 85 -24.45 5.26 -6.79
C PHE A 85 -24.55 6.20 -8.00
N HIS A 86 -24.39 7.48 -7.74
CA HIS A 86 -24.40 8.50 -8.78
C HIS A 86 -23.03 8.61 -9.46
N GLU A 87 -22.89 8.13 -10.68
CA GLU A 87 -21.63 8.05 -11.44
C GLU A 87 -20.82 9.35 -11.45
N LEU A 88 -21.45 10.50 -11.78
CA LEU A 88 -20.73 11.77 -11.87
C LEU A 88 -20.24 12.30 -10.50
N LYS A 89 -21.00 12.04 -9.42
CA LYS A 89 -20.58 12.41 -8.08
C LYS A 89 -19.38 11.57 -7.63
N LEU A 90 -19.40 10.26 -7.93
CA LEU A 90 -18.30 9.37 -7.59
C LEU A 90 -17.04 9.73 -8.39
N GLU A 91 -17.19 10.02 -9.68
CA GLU A 91 -16.08 10.47 -10.52
C GLU A 91 -15.47 11.78 -10.04
N ALA A 92 -16.27 12.74 -9.61
CA ALA A 92 -15.79 13.98 -9.01
C ALA A 92 -15.01 13.73 -7.71
N ALA A 93 -15.53 12.83 -6.84
CA ALA A 93 -14.84 12.43 -5.61
C ALA A 93 -13.51 11.70 -5.90
N PHE A 94 -13.47 10.83 -6.90
CA PHE A 94 -12.24 10.17 -7.34
C PHE A 94 -11.18 11.16 -7.83
N ARG A 95 -11.58 12.21 -8.58
CA ARG A 95 -10.65 13.25 -9.05
C ARG A 95 -10.05 14.07 -7.92
N LEU A 96 -10.84 14.41 -6.92
CA LEU A 96 -10.33 15.09 -5.71
C LEU A 96 -9.35 14.17 -4.98
N PHE A 97 -9.75 12.94 -4.69
CA PHE A 97 -8.92 11.96 -4.01
C PHE A 97 -7.61 11.68 -4.75
N ALA A 98 -7.65 11.54 -6.08
CA ALA A 98 -6.45 11.31 -6.88
C ALA A 98 -5.48 12.50 -6.83
N LYS A 99 -6.00 13.74 -6.87
CA LYS A 99 -5.18 14.95 -6.72
C LYS A 99 -4.50 14.99 -5.35
N ASP A 100 -5.24 14.73 -4.28
CA ASP A 100 -4.71 14.76 -2.92
C ASP A 100 -3.65 13.67 -2.70
N LEU A 101 -3.79 12.50 -3.34
CA LEU A 101 -2.77 11.44 -3.26
C LEU A 101 -1.45 11.84 -3.91
N VAL A 102 -1.52 12.53 -5.05
CA VAL A 102 -0.33 12.89 -5.84
C VAL A 102 0.29 14.20 -5.38
N ASN A 103 -0.55 15.18 -4.97
CA ASN A 103 -0.09 16.49 -4.52
C ASN A 103 0.00 16.52 -2.99
N ASP A 104 1.17 16.70 -2.46
CA ASP A 104 1.42 16.90 -1.02
C ASP A 104 1.27 18.40 -0.66
N SER A 105 0.12 18.99 -1.00
CA SER A 105 -0.06 20.43 -1.13
C SER A 105 -0.65 21.14 0.09
N ASP A 106 -0.48 20.63 1.32
CA ASP A 106 -0.99 21.34 2.50
C ASP A 106 0.01 22.31 3.15
N ASP A 107 1.22 22.45 2.60
CA ASP A 107 2.16 23.49 3.03
C ASP A 107 2.96 24.06 1.85
N ASP A 108 2.63 25.31 1.46
CA ASP A 108 3.36 26.09 0.46
C ASP A 108 4.86 26.33 0.80
N SER A 109 5.30 25.92 1.98
CA SER A 109 6.65 26.15 2.50
C SER A 109 7.62 24.98 2.27
N HIS A 110 7.17 23.75 1.94
CA HIS A 110 8.03 22.57 1.78
C HIS A 110 7.65 21.69 0.58
N SER A 111 7.28 22.28 -0.52
CA SER A 111 6.81 21.61 -1.74
C SER A 111 7.94 21.03 -2.62
N GLU A 112 9.04 20.57 -2.05
CA GLU A 112 9.87 19.61 -2.75
C GLU A 112 9.32 18.20 -2.48
N THR A 113 8.44 17.74 -3.37
CA THR A 113 8.01 16.36 -3.38
C THR A 113 9.24 15.47 -3.25
N VAL A 114 9.41 14.80 -2.12
CA VAL A 114 10.57 13.95 -1.88
C VAL A 114 10.67 12.94 -3.01
N LEU A 115 11.76 13.02 -3.78
CA LEU A 115 12.00 12.07 -4.85
C LEU A 115 12.13 10.68 -4.26
N SER A 116 11.14 9.84 -4.49
CA SER A 116 11.15 8.47 -4.00
C SER A 116 10.83 7.45 -5.09
N PHE A 117 11.48 6.29 -4.98
CA PHE A 117 11.19 5.11 -5.77
C PHE A 117 10.03 4.36 -5.11
N LEU A 118 8.89 4.32 -5.78
CA LEU A 118 7.76 3.50 -5.42
C LEU A 118 8.02 2.08 -5.93
N TYR A 119 8.18 1.14 -5.01
CA TYR A 119 8.47 -0.27 -5.34
C TYR A 119 7.27 -0.96 -6.00
N ARG A 120 6.05 -0.57 -5.59
CA ARG A 120 4.74 -1.01 -6.05
C ARG A 120 4.31 -2.37 -5.52
N ASP A 121 5.10 -3.41 -5.71
CA ASP A 121 4.78 -4.76 -5.26
C ASP A 121 5.56 -5.14 -3.97
N PHE A 122 5.72 -4.17 -3.06
CA PHE A 122 6.35 -4.39 -1.77
C PHE A 122 5.43 -5.19 -0.85
N GLN A 123 5.66 -6.50 -0.84
CA GLN A 123 4.89 -7.46 -0.08
C GLN A 123 5.78 -8.59 0.44
N ALA A 124 5.34 -9.28 1.49
CA ALA A 124 6.15 -10.30 2.15
C ALA A 124 6.62 -11.47 1.25
N ARG A 125 5.92 -11.73 0.14
CA ARG A 125 6.31 -12.75 -0.85
C ARG A 125 7.52 -12.33 -1.69
N ASN A 126 7.72 -11.02 -1.85
CA ASN A 126 8.79 -10.42 -2.63
C ASN A 126 9.99 -10.01 -1.76
N VAL A 127 10.02 -10.49 -0.51
CA VAL A 127 11.15 -10.33 0.40
C VAL A 127 11.73 -11.70 0.70
N MET A 128 12.96 -11.93 0.25
CA MET A 128 13.73 -13.14 0.54
C MET A 128 14.58 -12.93 1.78
N LEU A 129 14.84 -13.98 2.53
CA LEU A 129 15.63 -13.94 3.76
C LEU A 129 16.86 -14.82 3.61
N ASP A 130 18.03 -14.30 3.98
CA ASP A 130 19.22 -15.13 4.14
C ASP A 130 19.18 -15.97 5.43
N ALA A 131 20.23 -16.75 5.69
CA ALA A 131 20.31 -17.62 6.86
C ALA A 131 20.29 -16.85 8.19
N GLU A 132 20.74 -15.59 8.19
CA GLU A 132 20.75 -14.66 9.33
C GLU A 132 19.44 -13.88 9.49
N GLY A 133 18.48 -14.04 8.51
CA GLY A 133 17.21 -13.35 8.49
C GLY A 133 17.31 -11.91 7.99
N ASN A 134 18.34 -11.58 7.20
CA ASN A 134 18.42 -10.28 6.54
C ASN A 134 17.53 -10.27 5.29
N PRO A 135 16.77 -9.19 5.05
CA PRO A 135 15.87 -9.11 3.92
C PRO A 135 16.58 -8.73 2.62
N TYR A 136 16.23 -9.42 1.54
CA TYR A 136 16.56 -9.10 0.16
C TYR A 136 15.27 -8.92 -0.64
N PHE A 137 15.28 -8.00 -1.59
CA PHE A 137 14.07 -7.55 -2.26
C PHE A 137 14.11 -7.93 -3.74
N ILE A 138 13.02 -8.55 -4.22
CA ILE A 138 12.87 -9.05 -5.59
C ILE A 138 11.56 -8.52 -6.19
N ASP A 139 11.42 -8.61 -7.52
CA ASP A 139 10.17 -8.26 -8.20
C ASP A 139 9.85 -6.75 -8.20
N PHE A 140 10.88 -5.92 -8.42
CA PHE A 140 10.77 -4.45 -8.38
C PHE A 140 10.61 -3.80 -9.78
N GLN A 141 10.49 -4.59 -10.84
CA GLN A 141 10.44 -4.11 -12.23
C GLN A 141 9.20 -3.25 -12.54
N GLY A 142 8.15 -3.29 -11.71
CA GLY A 142 7.01 -2.40 -11.80
C GLY A 142 7.21 -1.04 -11.13
N GLY A 143 8.41 -0.82 -10.57
CA GLY A 143 8.72 0.39 -9.81
C GLY A 143 8.76 1.65 -10.68
N ARG A 144 8.51 2.78 -10.05
CA ARG A 144 8.42 4.11 -10.68
C ARG A 144 8.65 5.21 -9.67
N LYS A 145 8.62 6.46 -10.09
CA LYS A 145 8.55 7.60 -9.17
C LYS A 145 7.17 7.65 -8.50
N GLY A 146 7.13 7.90 -7.20
CA GLY A 146 5.87 8.08 -6.49
C GLY A 146 6.03 8.27 -5.00
N PRO A 147 4.93 8.56 -4.27
CA PRO A 147 4.95 8.78 -2.84
C PRO A 147 5.34 7.53 -2.05
N TYR A 148 6.26 7.67 -1.12
CA TYR A 148 6.76 6.57 -0.28
C TYR A 148 5.69 5.91 0.63
N TYR A 149 4.58 6.57 0.88
CA TYR A 149 3.44 6.05 1.65
C TYR A 149 2.81 4.81 1.03
N TYR A 150 2.82 4.71 -0.31
CA TYR A 150 2.16 3.65 -1.04
C TYR A 150 2.67 2.25 -0.66
N ASP A 151 3.99 2.07 -0.63
CA ASP A 151 4.59 0.76 -0.33
C ASP A 151 4.37 0.36 1.13
N LEU A 152 4.42 1.33 2.05
CA LEU A 152 4.11 1.12 3.46
C LEU A 152 2.65 0.66 3.63
N ALA A 153 1.71 1.34 2.97
CA ALA A 153 0.31 0.95 2.98
C ALA A 153 0.11 -0.46 2.37
N SER A 154 0.76 -0.73 1.22
CA SER A 154 0.71 -2.03 0.54
C SER A 154 1.19 -3.17 1.42
N PHE A 155 2.28 -2.98 2.16
CA PHE A 155 2.85 -4.00 3.04
C PHE A 155 1.99 -4.24 4.28
N LEU A 156 1.58 -3.17 4.97
CA LEU A 156 0.93 -3.27 6.27
C LEU A 156 -0.56 -3.65 6.20
N TRP A 157 -1.24 -3.36 5.07
CA TRP A 157 -2.64 -3.72 4.87
C TRP A 157 -2.85 -4.87 3.88
N GLN A 158 -1.81 -5.65 3.65
CA GLN A 158 -1.92 -6.89 2.88
C GLN A 158 -2.92 -7.83 3.57
N ALA A 159 -4.06 -8.11 2.90
CA ALA A 159 -5.17 -8.87 3.47
C ALA A 159 -4.74 -10.27 3.98
N SER A 160 -3.86 -10.95 3.23
CA SER A 160 -3.36 -12.28 3.58
C SER A 160 -2.42 -12.30 4.81
N ALA A 161 -1.83 -11.17 5.19
CA ALA A 161 -0.88 -11.10 6.31
C ALA A 161 -1.60 -11.02 7.67
N ARG A 162 -2.81 -10.45 7.72
CA ARG A 162 -3.62 -10.31 8.94
C ARG A 162 -2.86 -9.62 10.09
N TYR A 163 -2.06 -8.59 9.78
CA TYR A 163 -1.35 -7.85 10.82
C TYR A 163 -2.33 -7.16 11.77
N PRO A 164 -2.29 -7.46 13.09
CA PRO A 164 -3.14 -6.78 14.05
C PRO A 164 -2.77 -5.30 14.16
N GLU A 165 -3.73 -4.46 14.52
CA GLU A 165 -3.57 -3.00 14.58
C GLU A 165 -2.35 -2.59 15.43
N LYS A 166 -2.15 -3.24 16.58
CA LYS A 166 -1.00 -2.97 17.44
C LYS A 166 0.33 -3.18 16.71
N LEU A 167 0.45 -4.29 15.94
CA LEU A 167 1.66 -4.56 15.17
C LEU A 167 1.84 -3.56 14.03
N ARG A 168 0.76 -3.19 13.35
CA ARG A 168 0.82 -2.15 12.31
C ARG A 168 1.35 -0.83 12.86
N LYS A 169 0.85 -0.38 14.02
CA LYS A 169 1.34 0.83 14.69
C LYS A 169 2.82 0.73 15.07
N GLU A 170 3.27 -0.42 15.59
CA GLU A 170 4.68 -0.67 15.88
C GLU A 170 5.54 -0.55 14.59
N LEU A 171 5.11 -1.17 13.50
CA LEU A 171 5.85 -1.15 12.23
C LEU A 171 5.82 0.22 11.52
N ILE A 172 4.74 0.99 11.67
CA ILE A 172 4.67 2.39 11.19
C ILE A 172 5.70 3.25 11.91
N ALA A 173 5.80 3.14 13.23
CA ALA A 173 6.80 3.86 14.01
C ALA A 173 8.24 3.49 13.59
N GLU A 174 8.52 2.20 13.40
CA GLU A 174 9.81 1.71 12.91
C GLU A 174 10.17 2.27 11.52
N TYR A 175 9.20 2.32 10.62
CA TYR A 175 9.37 2.92 9.29
C TYR A 175 9.63 4.43 9.39
N TYR A 176 8.80 5.14 10.15
CA TYR A 176 8.90 6.59 10.33
C TYR A 176 10.26 6.99 10.92
N ASP A 177 10.74 6.26 11.93
CA ASP A 177 12.05 6.49 12.51
C ASP A 177 13.19 6.18 11.53
N ALA A 178 13.07 5.10 10.76
CA ALA A 178 14.04 4.79 9.72
C ALA A 178 14.08 5.85 8.61
N LEU A 179 12.91 6.39 8.21
CA LEU A 179 12.80 7.39 7.15
C LEU A 179 13.56 8.69 7.48
N LYS A 180 13.58 9.10 8.75
CA LYS A 180 14.33 10.28 9.24
C LYS A 180 15.83 10.26 8.93
N HIS A 181 16.40 9.07 8.70
CA HIS A 181 17.82 8.94 8.34
C HIS A 181 18.11 9.24 6.85
N TYR A 182 17.07 9.35 6.03
CA TYR A 182 17.20 9.47 4.57
C TYR A 182 16.67 10.80 4.02
N THR A 183 15.68 11.39 4.69
CA THR A 183 15.04 12.64 4.26
C THR A 183 14.40 13.36 5.45
N GLU A 184 14.06 14.63 5.26
CA GLU A 184 13.15 15.33 6.15
C GLU A 184 11.78 14.67 6.12
N VAL A 185 11.13 14.61 7.27
CA VAL A 185 9.82 13.96 7.42
C VAL A 185 8.82 14.96 8.02
N PRO A 186 7.53 14.90 7.60
CA PRO A 186 6.49 15.71 8.22
C PRO A 186 6.26 15.29 9.67
N SER A 187 5.47 16.05 10.43
CA SER A 187 5.06 15.62 11.78
C SER A 187 4.40 14.24 11.75
N GLU A 188 4.51 13.48 12.84
CA GLU A 188 3.87 12.16 12.95
C GLU A 188 2.36 12.19 12.66
N LYS A 189 1.69 13.26 13.09
CA LYS A 189 0.26 13.46 12.82
C LYS A 189 0.02 13.54 11.32
N HIS A 190 0.70 14.46 10.62
CA HIS A 190 0.55 14.64 9.17
C HIS A 190 0.96 13.37 8.40
N PHE A 191 2.05 12.72 8.81
CA PHE A 191 2.48 11.45 8.22
C PHE A 191 1.37 10.38 8.28
N ASN A 192 0.72 10.22 9.45
CA ASN A 192 -0.36 9.23 9.61
C ASN A 192 -1.63 9.62 8.85
N GLU A 193 -1.96 10.91 8.77
CA GLU A 193 -3.07 11.41 7.96
C GLU A 193 -2.84 11.07 6.47
N ARG A 194 -1.66 11.38 5.96
CA ARG A 194 -1.27 11.04 4.58
C ARG A 194 -1.27 9.52 4.34
N LEU A 195 -0.66 8.75 5.26
CA LEU A 195 -0.65 7.29 5.16
C LEU A 195 -2.07 6.72 5.07
N SER A 196 -3.03 7.27 5.81
CA SER A 196 -4.42 6.82 5.78
C SER A 196 -5.07 6.97 4.40
N LEU A 197 -4.72 8.01 3.64
CA LEU A 197 -5.18 8.18 2.26
C LEU A 197 -4.63 7.06 1.36
N PHE A 198 -3.35 6.71 1.51
CA PHE A 198 -2.75 5.61 0.75
C PHE A 198 -3.28 4.24 1.16
N VAL A 199 -3.64 4.05 2.42
CA VAL A 199 -4.33 2.84 2.89
C VAL A 199 -5.70 2.71 2.23
N LEU A 200 -6.48 3.80 2.17
CA LEU A 200 -7.76 3.81 1.47
C LEU A 200 -7.56 3.47 -0.01
N PHE A 201 -6.66 4.18 -0.69
CA PHE A 201 -6.37 3.94 -2.10
C PHE A 201 -5.99 2.48 -2.38
N ARG A 202 -5.02 1.94 -1.62
CA ARG A 202 -4.58 0.55 -1.79
C ARG A 202 -5.69 -0.45 -1.52
N THR A 203 -6.55 -0.18 -0.54
CA THR A 203 -7.69 -1.05 -0.26
C THR A 203 -8.66 -1.09 -1.45
N LEU A 204 -9.00 0.07 -2.04
CA LEU A 204 -9.84 0.11 -3.24
C LEU A 204 -9.18 -0.57 -4.44
N GLN A 205 -7.89 -0.33 -4.65
CA GLN A 205 -7.13 -0.94 -5.74
C GLN A 205 -7.11 -2.47 -5.65
N VAL A 206 -6.87 -3.05 -4.46
CA VAL A 206 -6.87 -4.51 -4.30
C VAL A 206 -8.27 -5.10 -4.42
N LEU A 207 -9.31 -4.40 -3.95
CA LEU A 207 -10.70 -4.82 -4.15
C LEU A 207 -11.05 -4.86 -5.64
N GLY A 208 -10.61 -3.88 -6.44
CA GLY A 208 -10.75 -3.91 -7.90
C GLY A 208 -10.09 -5.15 -8.51
N ALA A 209 -8.85 -5.45 -8.12
CA ALA A 209 -8.13 -6.62 -8.59
C ALA A 209 -8.80 -7.95 -8.16
N TYR A 210 -9.28 -8.03 -6.93
CA TYR A 210 -10.00 -9.20 -6.42
C TYR A 210 -11.35 -9.37 -7.12
N GLY A 211 -12.07 -8.27 -7.37
CA GLY A 211 -13.31 -8.30 -8.14
C GLY A 211 -13.08 -8.82 -9.56
N PHE A 212 -12.11 -8.29 -10.28
CA PHE A 212 -11.79 -8.76 -11.62
C PHE A 212 -11.40 -10.24 -11.62
N ARG A 213 -10.43 -10.63 -10.83
CA ARG A 213 -9.90 -12.00 -10.83
C ARG A 213 -10.89 -12.99 -10.22
N GLY A 214 -11.68 -12.60 -9.23
CA GLY A 214 -12.69 -13.44 -8.59
C GLY A 214 -13.96 -13.58 -9.43
N TYR A 215 -14.61 -12.46 -9.79
CA TYR A 215 -15.90 -12.50 -10.46
C TYR A 215 -15.78 -12.78 -11.96
N PHE A 216 -14.79 -12.18 -12.66
CA PHE A 216 -14.65 -12.32 -14.12
C PHE A 216 -13.74 -13.48 -14.53
N GLU A 217 -12.57 -13.65 -13.88
CA GLU A 217 -11.67 -14.77 -14.16
C GLU A 217 -12.01 -16.05 -13.37
N ARG A 218 -12.99 -15.99 -12.45
CA ARG A 218 -13.47 -17.11 -11.62
C ARG A 218 -12.38 -17.81 -10.80
N LYS A 219 -11.40 -17.05 -10.27
CA LYS A 219 -10.33 -17.56 -9.42
C LYS A 219 -10.75 -17.47 -7.95
N GLU A 220 -11.17 -18.58 -7.36
CA GLU A 220 -11.78 -18.65 -6.03
C GLU A 220 -10.91 -18.02 -4.92
N HIS A 221 -9.61 -18.23 -4.93
CA HIS A 221 -8.71 -17.67 -3.90
C HIS A 221 -8.69 -16.14 -3.84
N PHE A 222 -9.12 -15.43 -4.92
CA PHE A 222 -9.32 -13.99 -4.87
C PHE A 222 -10.64 -13.62 -4.20
N LEU A 223 -11.68 -14.44 -4.35
CA LEU A 223 -12.95 -14.25 -3.63
C LEU A 223 -12.73 -14.38 -2.11
N ASP A 224 -11.93 -15.34 -1.66
CA ASP A 224 -11.57 -15.52 -0.25
C ASP A 224 -10.79 -14.33 0.33
N SER A 225 -10.17 -13.53 -0.52
CA SER A 225 -9.42 -12.33 -0.12
C SER A 225 -10.31 -11.08 0.02
N ILE A 226 -11.54 -11.10 -0.51
CA ILE A 226 -12.48 -9.96 -0.43
C ILE A 226 -12.92 -9.69 1.01
N PRO A 227 -13.42 -10.67 1.82
CA PRO A 227 -13.88 -10.39 3.18
C PRO A 227 -12.82 -9.68 4.05
N PRO A 228 -11.56 -10.16 4.15
CA PRO A 228 -10.56 -9.46 4.95
C PRO A 228 -10.18 -8.06 4.39
N ALA A 229 -10.30 -7.83 3.08
CA ALA A 229 -10.10 -6.50 2.51
C ALA A 229 -11.26 -5.55 2.88
N ILE A 230 -12.49 -6.04 2.89
CA ILE A 230 -13.66 -5.28 3.37
C ILE A 230 -13.55 -4.98 4.87
N ASP A 231 -13.06 -5.90 5.69
CA ASP A 231 -12.84 -5.65 7.12
C ASP A 231 -11.79 -4.56 7.35
N ASN A 232 -10.73 -4.53 6.55
CA ASN A 232 -9.76 -3.44 6.56
C ASN A 232 -10.43 -2.10 6.17
N LEU A 233 -11.27 -2.09 5.13
CA LEU A 233 -12.01 -0.89 4.70
C LEU A 233 -12.96 -0.40 5.80
N ARG A 234 -13.75 -1.28 6.40
CA ARG A 234 -14.65 -0.93 7.52
C ARG A 234 -13.91 -0.34 8.70
N SER A 235 -12.78 -0.96 9.09
CA SER A 235 -11.94 -0.47 10.18
C SER A 235 -11.38 0.93 9.87
N LEU A 236 -11.00 1.18 8.63
CA LEU A 236 -10.51 2.49 8.19
C LEU A 236 -11.63 3.54 8.22
N LEU A 237 -12.81 3.19 7.73
CA LEU A 237 -13.99 4.08 7.67
C LEU A 237 -14.66 4.31 9.03
N ALA A 238 -14.31 3.56 10.08
CA ALA A 238 -14.77 3.85 11.43
C ALA A 238 -14.33 5.26 11.92
N ASN A 239 -13.21 5.76 11.40
CA ASN A 239 -12.69 7.10 11.63
C ASN A 239 -12.76 7.96 10.35
N SER A 240 -13.89 7.94 9.65
CA SER A 240 -14.06 8.54 8.33
C SER A 240 -13.98 10.06 8.27
N ASP A 241 -14.10 10.75 9.41
CA ASP A 241 -13.98 12.22 9.47
C ASP A 241 -12.61 12.74 8.99
N GLN A 242 -11.62 11.85 8.93
CA GLN A 242 -10.30 12.14 8.35
C GLN A 242 -10.32 12.20 6.81
N PHE A 243 -11.39 11.74 6.13
CA PHE A 243 -11.47 11.72 4.67
C PHE A 243 -12.38 12.83 4.14
N PRO A 244 -11.84 13.87 3.46
CA PRO A 244 -12.63 15.00 2.97
C PRO A 244 -13.41 14.68 1.68
N TYR A 245 -13.88 13.44 1.52
CA TYR A 245 -14.60 12.94 0.34
C TYR A 245 -15.96 12.37 0.75
N PRO A 246 -16.93 13.20 1.18
CA PRO A 246 -18.16 12.71 1.83
C PRO A 246 -18.94 11.73 0.95
N TYR A 247 -19.05 12.00 -0.35
CA TYR A 247 -19.76 11.10 -1.25
C TYR A 247 -19.03 9.76 -1.47
N LEU A 248 -17.71 9.76 -1.56
CA LEU A 248 -16.92 8.52 -1.60
C LEU A 248 -17.14 7.69 -0.33
N VAL A 249 -17.06 8.33 0.85
CA VAL A 249 -17.28 7.65 2.14
C VAL A 249 -18.70 7.10 2.23
N GLU A 250 -19.72 7.84 1.78
CA GLU A 250 -21.11 7.40 1.72
C GLU A 250 -21.23 6.10 0.89
N VAL A 251 -20.69 6.11 -0.33
CA VAL A 251 -20.72 4.93 -1.24
C VAL A 251 -19.96 3.73 -0.65
N LEU A 252 -18.84 3.96 0.03
CA LEU A 252 -18.04 2.87 0.61
C LEU A 252 -18.64 2.28 1.90
N ARG A 253 -19.61 2.93 2.51
CA ARG A 253 -20.35 2.45 3.68
C ARG A 253 -21.61 1.65 3.35
N GLY A 254 -22.17 1.86 2.15
CA GLY A 254 -23.36 1.12 1.66
C GLY A 254 -23.05 -0.29 1.29
#